data_101151cc396f66bef5836fdc8b9bc32d
#
_entry.id   101151cc396f66bef5836fdc8b9bc32d
#
_cell.length_a   1.000
_cell.length_b   1.000
_cell.length_c   1.000
_cell.angle_alpha   90.00
_cell.angle_beta   90.00
_cell.angle_gamma   90.00
#
_symmetry.space_group_name_H-M   'P 1'
#
loop_
_entity.id
_entity.type
_entity.pdbx_description
1 polymer ?
#
loop_
_entity_poly.entity_id
_entity_poly.type
_entity_poly.pdbx_seq_one_letter_code
_entity_poly.pdbx_strand_id
1 'polypeptide(L)'
;MKKSTRILTSALLLAAIFSACNKEAVQLAYDKQETNIANFVEAQRKADTTATVTYKDGVVRVVLHDTLTREGLMADTLSMGGTVSFYYAGYTLSGASVSSSNLFATNHQRTANSAGWKLSDTTAFKIQTLTLDKKLLEGLQRGLEGVRNQDECYILFSGKYAFGSHRQGTIPARSALVYHIWVNSISND
;
A
#
# COMPACT_ATOMS: atom_id res chain seq x y z
N MET A 1 -50.22 -29.42 -2.09
CA MET A 1 -48.79 -29.30 -2.41
C MET A 1 -48.40 -28.03 -3.19
N LYS A 2 -49.16 -26.92 -3.22
CA LYS A 2 -48.82 -25.67 -3.97
C LYS A 2 -48.28 -24.51 -3.11
N LYS A 3 -48.31 -24.62 -1.78
CA LYS A 3 -47.83 -23.55 -0.89
C LYS A 3 -46.30 -23.56 -0.59
N SER A 4 -45.68 -24.75 -0.67
CA SER A 4 -44.25 -24.89 -0.35
C SER A 4 -43.32 -24.30 -1.40
N THR A 5 -43.69 -24.35 -2.69
CA THR A 5 -42.88 -23.90 -3.82
C THR A 5 -42.76 -22.36 -3.87
N ARG A 6 -43.81 -21.62 -3.41
CA ARG A 6 -43.79 -20.15 -3.39
C ARG A 6 -42.91 -19.56 -2.32
N ILE A 7 -42.74 -20.26 -1.19
CA ILE A 7 -41.89 -19.80 -0.08
C ILE A 7 -40.42 -19.99 -0.44
N LEU A 8 -40.06 -21.05 -1.14
CA LEU A 8 -38.68 -21.31 -1.58
C LEU A 8 -38.18 -20.26 -2.60
N THR A 9 -39.04 -19.89 -3.55
CA THR A 9 -38.69 -18.86 -4.57
C THR A 9 -38.52 -17.48 -3.97
N SER A 10 -39.33 -17.08 -2.98
CA SER A 10 -39.18 -15.80 -2.28
C SER A 10 -37.92 -15.71 -1.45
N ALA A 11 -37.50 -16.80 -0.78
CA ALA A 11 -36.27 -16.85 0.01
C ALA A 11 -35.02 -16.76 -0.89
N LEU A 12 -35.06 -17.38 -2.07
CA LEU A 12 -33.94 -17.31 -3.03
C LEU A 12 -33.77 -15.92 -3.63
N LEU A 13 -34.90 -15.21 -3.90
CA LEU A 13 -34.85 -13.82 -4.40
C LEU A 13 -34.30 -12.85 -3.35
N LEU A 14 -34.67 -12.98 -2.07
CA LEU A 14 -34.13 -12.15 -1.00
C LEU A 14 -32.62 -12.35 -0.84
N ALA A 15 -32.13 -13.58 -0.89
CA ALA A 15 -30.69 -13.85 -0.76
C ALA A 15 -29.87 -13.22 -1.90
N ALA A 16 -30.40 -13.16 -3.11
CA ALA A 16 -29.74 -12.53 -4.25
C ALA A 16 -29.62 -10.99 -4.09
N ILE A 17 -30.64 -10.35 -3.52
CA ILE A 17 -30.64 -8.89 -3.30
C ILE A 17 -29.60 -8.49 -2.22
N PHE A 18 -29.48 -9.25 -1.14
CA PHE A 18 -28.47 -8.97 -0.10
C PHE A 18 -27.03 -9.17 -0.61
N SER A 19 -26.80 -10.11 -1.51
CA SER A 19 -25.48 -10.34 -2.10
C SER A 19 -25.07 -9.22 -3.07
N ALA A 20 -26.00 -8.66 -3.83
CA ALA A 20 -25.75 -7.56 -4.75
C ALA A 20 -25.42 -6.27 -3.99
N CYS A 21 -26.21 -5.88 -3.00
CA CYS A 21 -25.97 -4.68 -2.18
C CYS A 21 -24.60 -4.75 -1.46
N ASN A 22 -24.16 -5.92 -1.02
CA ASN A 22 -22.86 -6.04 -0.36
C ASN A 22 -21.70 -5.85 -1.34
N LYS A 23 -21.80 -6.35 -2.58
CA LYS A 23 -20.80 -6.14 -3.62
C LYS A 23 -20.67 -4.68 -4.02
N GLU A 24 -21.77 -3.97 -4.19
CA GLU A 24 -21.81 -2.55 -4.52
C GLU A 24 -21.17 -1.70 -3.40
N ALA A 25 -21.49 -1.98 -2.14
CA ALA A 25 -20.90 -1.28 -1.00
C ALA A 25 -19.40 -1.49 -0.91
N VAL A 26 -18.90 -2.69 -1.21
CA VAL A 26 -17.47 -3.00 -1.25
C VAL A 26 -16.78 -2.26 -2.38
N GLN A 27 -17.38 -2.25 -3.58
CA GLN A 27 -16.84 -1.53 -4.73
C GLN A 27 -16.76 -0.02 -4.44
N LEU A 28 -17.82 0.57 -3.92
CA LEU A 28 -17.84 1.99 -3.55
C LEU A 28 -16.76 2.34 -2.51
N ALA A 29 -16.49 1.43 -1.57
CA ALA A 29 -15.41 1.61 -0.61
C ALA A 29 -14.03 1.64 -1.29
N TYR A 30 -13.79 0.78 -2.27
CA TYR A 30 -12.53 0.80 -3.04
C TYR A 30 -12.42 2.03 -3.95
N ASP A 31 -13.51 2.45 -4.60
CA ASP A 31 -13.51 3.66 -5.43
C ASP A 31 -13.18 4.92 -4.60
N LYS A 32 -13.69 5.00 -3.37
CA LYS A 32 -13.31 6.06 -2.44
C LYS A 32 -11.83 6.01 -2.06
N GLN A 33 -11.25 4.82 -1.92
CA GLN A 33 -9.83 4.66 -1.63
C GLN A 33 -8.96 5.11 -2.81
N GLU A 34 -9.34 4.76 -4.04
CA GLU A 34 -8.65 5.24 -5.25
C GLU A 34 -8.69 6.77 -5.34
N THR A 35 -9.83 7.39 -4.98
CA THR A 35 -9.93 8.86 -4.87
C THR A 35 -8.97 9.41 -3.81
N ASN A 36 -8.89 8.81 -2.64
CA ASN A 36 -7.96 9.22 -1.59
C ASN A 36 -6.49 9.07 -2.02
N ILE A 37 -6.16 7.98 -2.72
CA ILE A 37 -4.83 7.75 -3.31
C ILE A 37 -4.50 8.85 -4.32
N ALA A 38 -5.41 9.17 -5.24
CA ALA A 38 -5.22 10.24 -6.21
C ALA A 38 -4.98 11.60 -5.54
N ASN A 39 -5.75 11.93 -4.51
CA ASN A 39 -5.58 13.16 -3.74
C ASN A 39 -4.23 13.21 -2.99
N PHE A 40 -3.78 12.06 -2.45
CA PHE A 40 -2.45 11.96 -1.83
C PHE A 40 -1.35 12.22 -2.86
N VAL A 41 -1.43 11.59 -4.02
CA VAL A 41 -0.46 11.78 -5.13
C VAL A 41 -0.36 13.25 -5.53
N GLU A 42 -1.50 13.92 -5.72
CA GLU A 42 -1.54 15.34 -6.06
C GLU A 42 -0.94 16.22 -4.95
N ALA A 43 -1.17 15.87 -3.69
CA ALA A 43 -0.53 16.57 -2.57
C ALA A 43 1.00 16.43 -2.59
N GLN A 44 1.51 15.22 -2.88
CA GLN A 44 2.97 14.98 -3.00
C GLN A 44 3.57 15.75 -4.19
N ARG A 45 2.92 15.73 -5.36
CA ARG A 45 3.40 16.48 -6.54
C ARG A 45 3.41 17.99 -6.34
N LYS A 46 2.51 18.53 -5.52
CA LYS A 46 2.50 19.94 -5.15
C LYS A 46 3.60 20.27 -4.16
N ALA A 47 3.91 19.35 -3.25
CA ALA A 47 4.97 19.53 -2.25
C ALA A 47 6.37 19.37 -2.85
N ASP A 48 6.50 18.46 -3.83
CA ASP A 48 7.74 18.17 -4.54
C ASP A 48 7.48 18.15 -6.06
N THR A 49 7.88 19.22 -6.73
CA THR A 49 7.70 19.37 -8.18
C THR A 49 8.59 18.46 -9.01
N THR A 50 9.57 17.80 -8.38
CA THR A 50 10.48 16.83 -8.99
C THR A 50 9.99 15.41 -8.82
N ALA A 51 8.92 15.18 -8.03
CA ALA A 51 8.37 13.87 -7.79
C ALA A 51 7.87 13.22 -9.09
N THR A 52 8.27 11.97 -9.31
CA THR A 52 7.79 11.16 -10.43
C THR A 52 6.75 10.15 -9.96
N VAL A 53 5.74 9.90 -10.80
CA VAL A 53 4.61 9.03 -10.47
C VAL A 53 4.52 7.90 -11.48
N THR A 54 4.49 6.67 -10.98
CA THR A 54 4.27 5.45 -11.77
C THR A 54 2.99 4.76 -11.33
N TYR A 55 2.13 4.42 -12.29
CA TYR A 55 0.94 3.62 -12.08
C TYR A 55 1.16 2.22 -12.64
N LYS A 56 0.96 1.20 -11.82
CA LYS A 56 1.12 -0.20 -12.24
C LYS A 56 0.03 -1.07 -11.60
N ASP A 57 -0.90 -1.54 -12.42
CA ASP A 57 -1.94 -2.53 -12.05
C ASP A 57 -2.65 -2.21 -10.72
N GLY A 58 -3.10 -0.96 -10.54
CA GLY A 58 -3.83 -0.50 -9.36
C GLY A 58 -2.93 -0.16 -8.16
N VAL A 59 -1.62 -0.10 -8.36
CA VAL A 59 -0.64 0.40 -7.39
C VAL A 59 0.00 1.67 -7.91
N VAL A 60 0.20 2.65 -7.03
CA VAL A 60 0.86 3.91 -7.37
C VAL A 60 2.17 4.01 -6.60
N ARG A 61 3.25 4.33 -7.30
CA ARG A 61 4.52 4.71 -6.70
C ARG A 61 4.81 6.18 -7.00
N VAL A 62 5.12 6.95 -5.96
CA VAL A 62 5.58 8.34 -6.05
C VAL A 62 7.01 8.37 -5.55
N VAL A 63 7.96 8.58 -6.45
CA VAL A 63 9.39 8.77 -6.11
C VAL A 63 9.61 10.24 -5.82
N LEU A 64 10.17 10.54 -4.65
CA LEU A 64 10.47 11.91 -4.21
C LEU A 64 11.87 12.31 -4.66
N HIS A 65 12.08 13.62 -4.85
CA HIS A 65 13.40 14.20 -5.16
C HIS A 65 14.13 13.54 -6.34
N ASP A 66 13.37 13.12 -7.37
CA ASP A 66 13.88 12.30 -8.49
C ASP A 66 14.97 13.01 -9.34
N THR A 67 15.24 14.29 -9.12
CA THR A 67 16.32 15.01 -9.80
C THR A 67 17.72 14.52 -9.43
N LEU A 68 17.88 13.95 -8.24
CA LEU A 68 19.17 13.43 -7.77
C LEU A 68 19.61 12.17 -8.48
N THR A 69 18.72 11.58 -9.27
CA THR A 69 18.92 10.26 -9.86
C THR A 69 19.36 10.28 -11.32
N ARG A 70 19.35 11.45 -11.97
CA ARG A 70 19.55 11.54 -13.42
C ARG A 70 20.98 11.41 -13.92
N GLU A 71 21.97 11.78 -13.14
CA GLU A 71 23.37 11.83 -13.63
C GLU A 71 24.20 10.57 -13.35
N GLY A 72 23.76 9.67 -12.49
CA GLY A 72 24.56 8.47 -12.13
C GLY A 72 23.80 7.17 -12.05
N LEU A 73 22.50 7.20 -12.16
CA LEU A 73 21.60 6.09 -11.84
C LEU A 73 20.70 5.67 -13.01
N MET A 74 21.21 5.73 -14.23
CA MET A 74 20.76 4.83 -15.33
C MET A 74 21.03 3.37 -14.94
N ALA A 75 21.15 3.17 -13.66
CA ALA A 75 21.47 1.97 -12.96
C ALA A 75 20.22 1.10 -12.83
N ASP A 76 20.47 -0.14 -12.59
CA ASP A 76 19.51 -1.20 -12.41
C ASP A 76 18.31 -0.81 -11.56
N THR A 77 17.15 -1.23 -12.01
CA THR A 77 15.93 -1.20 -11.25
C THR A 77 15.64 -2.59 -10.69
N LEU A 78 15.03 -2.66 -9.52
CA LEU A 78 14.69 -3.93 -8.88
C LEU A 78 13.73 -4.73 -9.77
N SER A 79 14.12 -5.97 -10.07
CA SER A 79 13.36 -6.95 -10.85
C SER A 79 12.81 -8.05 -9.95
N MET A 80 11.83 -8.81 -10.46
CA MET A 80 11.34 -10.03 -9.79
C MET A 80 12.49 -11.01 -9.55
N GLY A 81 12.58 -11.52 -8.32
CA GLY A 81 13.67 -12.37 -7.84
C GLY A 81 14.84 -11.60 -7.24
N GLY A 82 14.97 -10.32 -7.53
CA GLY A 82 15.99 -9.46 -6.94
C GLY A 82 15.76 -9.17 -5.46
N THR A 83 16.77 -8.64 -4.80
CA THR A 83 16.79 -8.34 -3.37
C THR A 83 16.81 -6.83 -3.16
N VAL A 84 16.05 -6.36 -2.18
CA VAL A 84 16.03 -4.96 -1.76
C VAL A 84 16.22 -4.83 -0.26
N SER A 85 17.06 -3.88 0.16
CA SER A 85 17.20 -3.47 1.56
C SER A 85 16.68 -2.04 1.74
N PHE A 86 15.86 -1.80 2.79
CA PHE A 86 15.16 -0.53 2.97
C PHE A 86 14.73 -0.29 4.41
N TYR A 87 14.49 0.98 4.71
CA TYR A 87 13.67 1.40 5.83
C TYR A 87 12.25 1.69 5.33
N TYR A 88 11.25 1.58 6.22
CA TYR A 88 9.87 1.85 5.86
C TYR A 88 9.03 2.42 7.00
N ALA A 89 7.93 3.03 6.61
CA ALA A 89 6.82 3.36 7.49
C ALA A 89 5.50 3.03 6.78
N GLY A 90 4.71 2.16 7.40
CA GLY A 90 3.43 1.69 6.86
C GLY A 90 2.26 2.37 7.55
N TYR A 91 1.34 2.92 6.76
CA TYR A 91 0.16 3.66 7.22
C TYR A 91 -1.12 3.13 6.58
N THR A 92 -2.23 3.24 7.31
CA THR A 92 -3.55 3.15 6.70
C THR A 92 -3.93 4.52 6.12
N LEU A 93 -4.56 4.53 4.93
CA LEU A 93 -5.00 5.76 4.25
C LEU A 93 -6.51 5.91 4.34
N SER A 94 -6.96 6.95 5.04
CA SER A 94 -8.39 7.28 5.18
C SER A 94 -8.79 8.61 4.52
N GLY A 95 -7.82 9.38 4.03
CA GLY A 95 -7.99 10.68 3.37
C GLY A 95 -6.85 10.96 2.40
N ALA A 96 -6.51 12.22 2.19
CA ALA A 96 -5.45 12.66 1.27
C ALA A 96 -4.05 12.71 1.89
N SER A 97 -3.89 12.33 3.16
CA SER A 97 -2.62 12.37 3.89
C SER A 97 -2.53 11.27 4.93
N VAL A 98 -1.33 11.00 5.39
CA VAL A 98 -1.06 10.10 6.52
C VAL A 98 -0.52 10.89 7.72
N SER A 99 -0.73 10.36 8.91
CA SER A 99 -0.27 10.93 10.17
C SER A 99 0.24 9.83 11.10
N SER A 100 0.85 10.21 12.20
CA SER A 100 1.33 9.26 13.22
C SER A 100 0.23 8.36 13.76
N SER A 101 -1.03 8.83 13.81
CA SER A 101 -2.17 8.03 14.26
C SER A 101 -2.56 6.90 13.30
N ASN A 102 -2.14 7.00 12.04
CA ASN A 102 -2.38 5.98 11.01
C ASN A 102 -1.21 5.00 10.85
N LEU A 103 -0.08 5.24 11.54
CA LEU A 103 1.11 4.40 11.49
C LEU A 103 0.83 3.05 12.14
N PHE A 104 1.03 1.95 11.41
CA PHE A 104 0.84 0.60 11.93
C PHE A 104 2.15 -0.20 12.08
N ALA A 105 3.18 0.16 11.31
CA ALA A 105 4.51 -0.49 11.38
C ALA A 105 5.59 0.43 10.84
N THR A 106 6.80 0.36 11.43
CA THR A 106 7.98 1.05 10.89
C THR A 106 9.26 0.45 11.47
N ASN A 107 10.32 0.42 10.66
CA ASN A 107 11.69 0.23 11.12
C ASN A 107 12.52 1.54 11.01
N HIS A 108 11.89 2.66 10.63
CA HIS A 108 12.53 3.96 10.53
C HIS A 108 12.45 4.68 11.89
N GLN A 109 13.59 4.79 12.59
CA GLN A 109 13.64 5.30 13.97
C GLN A 109 13.04 6.70 14.13
N ARG A 110 13.31 7.61 13.20
CA ARG A 110 12.78 8.97 13.25
C ARG A 110 11.25 8.97 13.21
N THR A 111 10.65 8.15 12.34
CA THR A 111 9.20 8.03 12.24
C THR A 111 8.59 7.45 13.51
N ALA A 112 9.19 6.40 14.08
CA ALA A 112 8.74 5.82 15.35
C ALA A 112 8.77 6.86 16.48
N ASN A 113 9.87 7.60 16.60
CA ASN A 113 10.02 8.64 17.62
C ASN A 113 8.98 9.77 17.45
N SER A 114 8.74 10.22 16.20
CA SER A 114 7.73 11.24 15.90
C SER A 114 6.30 10.77 16.18
N ALA A 115 6.05 9.45 16.10
CA ALA A 115 4.78 8.84 16.47
C ALA A 115 4.65 8.56 17.98
N GLY A 116 5.66 8.89 18.77
CA GLY A 116 5.68 8.65 20.20
C GLY A 116 5.85 7.17 20.60
N TRP A 117 6.32 6.32 19.68
CA TRP A 117 6.57 4.91 19.97
C TRP A 117 7.80 4.76 20.85
N LYS A 118 7.60 4.22 22.04
CA LYS A 118 8.67 3.89 22.98
C LYS A 118 9.11 2.44 22.76
N LEU A 119 10.00 2.24 21.79
CA LEU A 119 10.59 0.92 21.54
C LEU A 119 11.87 0.81 22.35
N SER A 120 11.89 -0.10 23.30
CA SER A 120 13.06 -0.40 24.14
C SER A 120 14.12 -1.23 23.38
N ASP A 121 13.70 -1.91 22.30
CA ASP A 121 14.56 -2.78 21.50
C ASP A 121 15.04 -2.05 20.24
N THR A 122 16.33 -1.73 20.20
CA THR A 122 16.97 -1.13 19.02
C THR A 122 17.00 -2.06 17.80
N THR A 123 16.76 -3.36 17.99
CA THR A 123 16.68 -4.32 16.87
C THR A 123 15.47 -4.05 15.97
N ALA A 124 14.44 -3.36 16.47
CA ALA A 124 13.28 -2.93 15.68
C ALA A 124 13.65 -1.96 14.54
N PHE A 125 14.79 -1.27 14.66
CA PHE A 125 15.24 -0.28 13.67
C PHE A 125 16.30 -0.81 12.71
N LYS A 126 16.46 -2.13 12.63
CA LYS A 126 17.33 -2.74 11.63
C LYS A 126 16.75 -2.58 10.24
N ILE A 127 17.65 -2.39 9.28
CA ILE A 127 17.27 -2.40 7.87
C ILE A 127 16.57 -3.71 7.52
N GLN A 128 15.47 -3.62 6.80
CA GLN A 128 14.75 -4.78 6.30
C GLN A 128 15.35 -5.18 4.96
N THR A 129 15.66 -6.45 4.80
CA THR A 129 16.07 -7.03 3.52
C THR A 129 15.08 -8.11 3.12
N LEU A 130 14.64 -8.07 1.87
CA LEU A 130 13.73 -9.09 1.32
C LEU A 130 14.01 -9.34 -0.15
N THR A 131 13.61 -10.51 -0.62
CA THR A 131 13.57 -10.84 -2.04
C THR A 131 12.20 -10.46 -2.61
N LEU A 132 12.19 -9.80 -3.78
CA LEU A 132 10.97 -9.44 -4.48
C LEU A 132 10.35 -10.70 -5.10
N ASP A 133 9.38 -11.30 -4.41
CA ASP A 133 8.72 -12.53 -4.84
C ASP A 133 7.19 -12.44 -4.67
N LYS A 134 6.48 -13.48 -5.15
CA LYS A 134 5.02 -13.59 -5.09
C LYS A 134 4.46 -13.85 -3.67
N LYS A 135 5.31 -14.01 -2.66
CA LYS A 135 4.89 -14.19 -1.26
C LYS A 135 4.65 -12.85 -0.57
N LEU A 136 5.15 -11.76 -1.15
CA LEU A 136 4.90 -10.42 -0.65
C LEU A 136 3.44 -10.02 -0.85
N LEU A 137 3.00 -9.07 -0.04
CA LEU A 137 1.73 -8.39 -0.25
C LEU A 137 1.68 -7.82 -1.67
N GLU A 138 0.63 -8.11 -2.41
CA GLU A 138 0.53 -7.81 -3.86
C GLU A 138 0.84 -6.34 -4.18
N GLY A 139 0.30 -5.41 -3.38
CA GLY A 139 0.57 -3.98 -3.54
C GLY A 139 2.04 -3.61 -3.32
N LEU A 140 2.70 -4.22 -2.34
CA LEU A 140 4.14 -4.01 -2.11
C LEU A 140 4.99 -4.63 -3.23
N GLN A 141 4.67 -5.84 -3.67
CA GLN A 141 5.38 -6.50 -4.76
C GLN A 141 5.38 -5.61 -6.01
N ARG A 142 4.20 -5.16 -6.44
CA ARG A 142 4.05 -4.31 -7.64
C ARG A 142 4.71 -2.95 -7.48
N GLY A 143 4.63 -2.37 -6.29
CA GLY A 143 5.18 -1.05 -6.01
C GLY A 143 6.70 -1.04 -5.87
N LEU A 144 7.31 -2.11 -5.35
CA LEU A 144 8.77 -2.25 -5.22
C LEU A 144 9.44 -2.60 -6.54
N GLU A 145 8.76 -3.28 -7.46
CA GLU A 145 9.32 -3.59 -8.76
C GLU A 145 9.63 -2.30 -9.55
N GLY A 146 10.89 -2.15 -9.93
CA GLY A 146 11.38 -0.97 -10.63
C GLY A 146 11.86 0.18 -9.72
N VAL A 147 11.97 -0.02 -8.38
CA VAL A 147 12.69 0.93 -7.51
C VAL A 147 14.20 0.86 -7.78
N ARG A 148 14.89 1.96 -7.50
CA ARG A 148 16.35 2.11 -7.67
C ARG A 148 17.04 2.21 -6.33
N ASN A 149 18.35 2.06 -6.34
CA ASN A 149 19.17 2.39 -5.18
C ASN A 149 18.90 3.82 -4.70
N GLN A 150 18.74 3.99 -3.40
CA GLN A 150 18.53 5.28 -2.73
C GLN A 150 17.22 6.01 -3.09
N ASP A 151 16.29 5.36 -3.78
CA ASP A 151 14.96 5.93 -3.96
C ASP A 151 14.29 6.18 -2.61
N GLU A 152 13.71 7.36 -2.44
CA GLU A 152 12.72 7.64 -1.43
C GLU A 152 11.35 7.70 -2.11
N CYS A 153 10.42 6.83 -1.72
CA CYS A 153 9.14 6.76 -2.41
C CYS A 153 7.98 6.42 -1.51
N TYR A 154 6.79 6.82 -1.93
CA TYR A 154 5.54 6.30 -1.43
C TYR A 154 5.02 5.21 -2.37
N ILE A 155 4.57 4.08 -1.81
CA ILE A 155 3.84 3.03 -2.50
C ILE A 155 2.44 2.99 -1.93
N LEU A 156 1.42 3.22 -2.79
CA LEU A 156 0.03 3.34 -2.40
C LEU A 156 -0.83 2.32 -3.15
N PHE A 157 -1.74 1.70 -2.44
CA PHE A 157 -2.69 0.76 -3.03
C PHE A 157 -3.96 0.62 -2.18
N SER A 158 -5.06 0.32 -2.83
CA SER A 158 -6.33 0.07 -2.14
C SER A 158 -6.33 -1.24 -1.38
N GLY A 159 -7.27 -1.43 -0.49
CA GLY A 159 -7.46 -2.66 0.27
C GLY A 159 -7.62 -3.91 -0.59
N LYS A 160 -7.96 -3.75 -1.87
CA LYS A 160 -8.02 -4.81 -2.86
C LYS A 160 -6.67 -5.51 -3.06
N TYR A 161 -5.58 -4.74 -3.07
CA TYR A 161 -4.19 -5.21 -3.24
C TYR A 161 -3.44 -5.34 -1.90
N ALA A 162 -4.17 -5.15 -0.79
CA ALA A 162 -3.71 -5.32 0.57
C ALA A 162 -4.29 -6.62 1.19
N PHE A 163 -4.93 -6.51 2.33
CA PHE A 163 -5.48 -7.65 3.07
C PHE A 163 -6.95 -7.94 2.73
N GLY A 164 -7.55 -7.26 1.77
CA GLY A 164 -8.93 -7.48 1.34
C GLY A 164 -9.91 -7.36 2.51
N SER A 165 -10.81 -8.30 2.64
CA SER A 165 -11.82 -8.36 3.70
C SER A 165 -11.29 -8.80 5.07
N HIS A 166 -9.99 -9.05 5.20
CA HIS A 166 -9.39 -9.54 6.43
C HIS A 166 -8.76 -8.39 7.23
N ARG A 167 -8.94 -8.43 8.55
CA ARG A 167 -8.20 -7.56 9.47
C ARG A 167 -6.82 -8.16 9.70
N GLN A 168 -5.78 -7.31 9.72
CA GLN A 168 -4.40 -7.73 9.99
C GLN A 168 -3.82 -6.90 11.16
N GLY A 169 -3.75 -7.48 12.34
CA GLY A 169 -3.31 -6.76 13.54
C GLY A 169 -4.15 -5.51 13.80
N THR A 170 -3.53 -4.35 13.79
CA THR A 170 -4.19 -3.03 13.93
C THR A 170 -4.80 -2.50 12.64
N ILE A 171 -4.49 -3.11 11.48
CA ILE A 171 -5.01 -2.69 10.17
C ILE A 171 -6.44 -3.21 10.01
N PRO A 172 -7.46 -2.34 9.88
CA PRO A 172 -8.82 -2.76 9.63
C PRO A 172 -8.97 -3.49 8.28
N ALA A 173 -10.00 -4.34 8.17
CA ALA A 173 -10.35 -4.94 6.89
C ALA A 173 -10.59 -3.87 5.81
N ARG A 174 -10.23 -4.17 4.58
CA ARG A 174 -10.40 -3.29 3.42
C ARG A 174 -9.72 -1.93 3.52
N SER A 175 -8.64 -1.80 4.31
CA SER A 175 -7.89 -0.55 4.39
C SER A 175 -7.01 -0.35 3.18
N ALA A 176 -7.03 0.85 2.60
CA ALA A 176 -5.96 1.29 1.72
C ALA A 176 -4.67 1.50 2.53
N LEU A 177 -3.54 1.18 1.94
CA LEU A 177 -2.24 1.29 2.58
C LEU A 177 -1.32 2.25 1.83
N VAL A 178 -0.46 2.90 2.60
CA VAL A 178 0.66 3.71 2.13
C VAL A 178 1.92 3.20 2.81
N TYR A 179 2.92 2.86 2.03
CA TYR A 179 4.26 2.61 2.53
C TYR A 179 5.18 3.73 2.08
N HIS A 180 5.77 4.44 3.04
CA HIS A 180 6.90 5.31 2.79
C HIS A 180 8.15 4.46 2.87
N ILE A 181 8.91 4.37 1.79
CA ILE A 181 10.07 3.49 1.64
C ILE A 181 11.30 4.34 1.39
N TRP A 182 12.38 4.04 2.10
CA TRP A 182 13.73 4.56 1.88
C TRP A 182 14.61 3.38 1.45
N VAL A 183 14.85 3.25 0.16
CA VAL A 183 15.67 2.19 -0.42
C VAL A 183 17.13 2.45 -0.08
N ASN A 184 17.77 1.48 0.56
CA ASN A 184 19.21 1.53 0.82
C ASN A 184 20.00 0.93 -0.34
N SER A 185 19.61 -0.26 -0.80
CA SER A 185 20.25 -0.93 -1.93
C SER A 185 19.32 -1.94 -2.58
N ILE A 186 19.59 -2.23 -3.85
CA ILE A 186 19.01 -3.33 -4.61
C ILE A 186 20.10 -4.23 -5.19
N SER A 187 19.77 -5.49 -5.47
CA SER A 187 20.56 -6.43 -6.27
C SER A 187 19.60 -7.32 -7.07
N ASN A 188 19.98 -7.62 -8.31
CA ASN A 188 19.23 -8.52 -9.20
C ASN A 188 19.99 -9.84 -9.47
N ASP A 189 21.07 -10.09 -8.71
CA ASP A 189 21.91 -11.29 -8.79
C ASP A 189 21.30 -12.46 -8.01
#